data_e18bff7acf466a3c9cf67abcaa96a291
#
_entry.id   e18bff7acf466a3c9cf67abcaa96a291
#
_cell.length_a   1.000
_cell.length_b   1.000
_cell.length_c   1.000
_cell.angle_alpha   90.00
_cell.angle_beta   90.00
_cell.angle_gamma   90.00
#
_symmetry.space_group_name_H-M   'P 1'
#
loop_
_entity.id
_entity.type
_entity.pdbx_description
1 polymer ?
#
loop_
_entity_poly.entity_id
_entity_poly.type
_entity_poly.pdbx_seq_one_letter_code
_entity_poly.pdbx_strand_id
1 'polypeptide(L)'
;VDLVSACRIFTSVAERGSFTLGAAAEGIPQSVASRRVAALEKHFRQPLFDRTARRAVLTVFGQDMLGPAKRLVQYAETLEFHAAEAKLRPLTLAVPETCDVRRLAVLDAAAREAELALDIRSAGPEARAAWMRDKAVRAAVQAVPPDDALWVVPLGLASAPQTGPREATQGSSSPRRRPIRLETLRPSRTEPALRRVWIQPEDDVPHVRDVLQRAGHRAALLPAQISVAASLVTAVGAALRTGAFVLASADQARELGLAWRPIAEAASLARGYTVAAHVGDDAALIRTLVGVELARALGADESGDVDA
;
A
#
# COMPACT_ATOMS: atom_id res chain seq x y z
N VAL A 1 28.81 22.28 -18.58
CA VAL A 1 27.90 22.56 -19.70
C VAL A 1 26.66 21.71 -19.48
N ASP A 2 25.49 22.34 -19.43
CA ASP A 2 24.23 21.62 -19.58
C ASP A 2 24.10 21.18 -21.06
N LEU A 3 24.47 19.93 -21.31
CA LEU A 3 24.60 19.39 -22.65
C LEU A 3 23.28 19.36 -23.41
N VAL A 4 22.18 18.98 -22.73
CA VAL A 4 20.84 18.89 -23.35
C VAL A 4 20.36 20.27 -23.80
N SER A 5 20.41 21.26 -22.91
CA SER A 5 20.01 22.62 -23.22
C SER A 5 20.88 23.26 -24.30
N ALA A 6 22.19 23.00 -24.29
CA ALA A 6 23.08 23.49 -25.33
C ALA A 6 22.83 22.83 -26.70
N CYS A 7 22.56 21.52 -26.74
CA CYS A 7 22.16 20.80 -27.95
C CYS A 7 20.80 21.28 -28.48
N ARG A 8 19.83 21.55 -27.62
CA ARG A 8 18.51 22.11 -28.03
C ARG A 8 18.68 23.43 -28.77
N ILE A 9 19.50 24.33 -28.24
CA ILE A 9 19.79 25.62 -28.89
C ILE A 9 20.56 25.42 -30.18
N PHE A 10 21.56 24.56 -30.18
CA PHE A 10 22.34 24.23 -31.38
C PHE A 10 21.43 23.75 -32.52
N THR A 11 20.56 22.79 -32.25
CA THR A 11 19.60 22.26 -33.26
C THR A 11 18.61 23.31 -33.71
N SER A 12 18.09 24.15 -32.82
CA SER A 12 17.14 25.22 -33.14
C SER A 12 17.79 26.29 -34.02
N VAL A 13 19.07 26.69 -33.76
CA VAL A 13 19.80 27.63 -34.57
C VAL A 13 20.14 27.02 -35.93
N ALA A 14 20.54 25.76 -36.00
CA ALA A 14 20.90 25.08 -37.24
C ALA A 14 19.69 24.95 -38.19
N GLU A 15 18.53 24.59 -37.66
CA GLU A 15 17.28 24.45 -38.46
C GLU A 15 16.77 25.78 -39.02
N ARG A 16 16.96 26.86 -38.28
CA ARG A 16 16.48 28.19 -38.68
C ARG A 16 17.52 29.03 -39.42
N GLY A 17 18.76 28.55 -39.46
CA GLY A 17 19.86 29.25 -40.11
C GLY A 17 20.19 30.62 -39.49
N SER A 18 19.72 30.86 -38.22
CA SER A 18 19.84 32.14 -37.55
C SER A 18 19.86 32.00 -36.04
N PHE A 19 20.85 32.62 -35.39
CA PHE A 19 20.92 32.68 -33.92
C PHE A 19 19.73 33.43 -33.31
N THR A 20 19.25 34.49 -33.94
CA THR A 20 18.13 35.29 -33.49
C THR A 20 16.81 34.46 -33.54
N LEU A 21 16.57 33.81 -34.67
CA LEU A 21 15.36 32.97 -34.83
C LEU A 21 15.43 31.71 -33.98
N GLY A 22 16.59 31.07 -33.86
CA GLY A 22 16.78 29.91 -32.98
C GLY A 22 16.60 30.26 -31.50
N ALA A 23 17.12 31.39 -31.05
CA ALA A 23 16.95 31.86 -29.68
C ALA A 23 15.50 32.23 -29.38
N ALA A 24 14.81 32.90 -30.29
CA ALA A 24 13.40 33.26 -30.14
C ALA A 24 12.50 32.02 -30.03
N ALA A 25 12.78 30.97 -30.78
CA ALA A 25 12.05 29.72 -30.72
C ALA A 25 12.20 28.99 -29.37
N GLU A 26 13.34 29.18 -28.69
CA GLU A 26 13.61 28.62 -27.36
C GLU A 26 13.23 29.59 -26.23
N GLY A 27 12.61 30.73 -26.55
CA GLY A 27 12.18 31.74 -25.57
C GLY A 27 13.32 32.40 -24.81
N ILE A 28 14.53 32.47 -25.39
CA ILE A 28 15.73 33.04 -24.74
C ILE A 28 16.34 34.19 -25.53
N PRO A 29 17.10 35.12 -24.89
CA PRO A 29 17.84 36.14 -25.59
C PRO A 29 18.93 35.52 -26.48
N GLN A 30 19.16 36.14 -27.65
CA GLN A 30 20.19 35.71 -28.63
C GLN A 30 21.59 35.64 -28.01
N SER A 31 21.92 36.53 -27.08
CA SER A 31 23.21 36.52 -26.38
C SER A 31 23.39 35.28 -25.49
N VAL A 32 22.30 34.73 -24.92
CA VAL A 32 22.32 33.50 -24.16
C VAL A 32 22.49 32.31 -25.09
N ALA A 33 21.80 32.28 -26.21
CA ALA A 33 21.94 31.23 -27.22
C ALA A 33 23.39 31.15 -27.74
N SER A 34 23.99 32.30 -28.10
CA SER A 34 25.36 32.36 -28.55
C SER A 34 26.36 31.84 -27.50
N ARG A 35 26.15 32.18 -26.23
CA ARG A 35 27.01 31.70 -25.13
C ARG A 35 26.90 30.19 -24.93
N ARG A 36 25.70 29.62 -25.02
CA ARG A 36 25.48 28.18 -24.85
C ARG A 36 26.06 27.38 -26.01
N VAL A 37 25.92 27.86 -27.26
CA VAL A 37 26.56 27.26 -28.43
C VAL A 37 28.08 27.34 -28.31
N ALA A 38 28.62 28.48 -27.96
CA ALA A 38 30.08 28.63 -27.75
C ALA A 38 30.62 27.73 -26.65
N ALA A 39 29.83 27.50 -25.57
CA ALA A 39 30.18 26.56 -24.52
C ALA A 39 30.15 25.09 -25.03
N LEU A 40 29.25 24.75 -25.94
CA LEU A 40 29.19 23.44 -26.59
C LEU A 40 30.38 23.23 -27.54
N GLU A 41 30.75 24.24 -28.35
CA GLU A 41 31.93 24.23 -29.19
C GLU A 41 33.23 24.06 -28.37
N LYS A 42 33.34 24.76 -27.25
CA LYS A 42 34.43 24.59 -26.29
C LYS A 42 34.49 23.19 -25.70
N HIS A 43 33.35 22.62 -25.37
CA HIS A 43 33.23 21.24 -24.84
C HIS A 43 33.74 20.22 -25.85
N PHE A 44 33.35 20.34 -27.12
CA PHE A 44 33.80 19.46 -28.20
C PHE A 44 35.17 19.82 -28.77
N ARG A 45 35.70 20.99 -28.41
CA ARG A 45 36.97 21.56 -28.95
C ARG A 45 36.93 21.70 -30.46
N GLN A 46 35.77 21.86 -31.06
CA GLN A 46 35.53 22.02 -32.48
C GLN A 46 34.39 23.03 -32.72
N PRO A 47 34.49 23.90 -33.73
CA PRO A 47 33.43 24.81 -34.09
C PRO A 47 32.25 24.05 -34.72
N LEU A 48 31.05 24.39 -34.34
CA LEU A 48 29.79 23.86 -34.92
C LEU A 48 29.27 24.75 -36.05
N PHE A 49 29.53 26.06 -35.96
CA PHE A 49 29.09 27.02 -36.98
C PHE A 49 30.30 27.74 -37.60
N ASP A 50 30.18 28.07 -38.90
CA ASP A 50 31.16 28.88 -39.61
C ASP A 50 30.99 30.34 -39.19
N ARG A 51 32.05 30.91 -38.62
CA ARG A 51 32.08 32.31 -38.15
C ARG A 51 32.24 33.33 -39.25
N THR A 52 32.64 32.91 -40.46
CA THR A 52 32.82 33.78 -41.60
C THR A 52 31.53 34.08 -42.37
N ALA A 53 30.52 33.25 -42.18
CA ALA A 53 29.21 33.36 -42.85
C ALA A 53 28.31 34.40 -42.16
N ARG A 54 27.56 35.17 -42.95
CA ARG A 54 26.53 36.10 -42.44
C ARG A 54 25.31 35.40 -41.82
N ARG A 55 25.11 34.12 -42.13
CA ARG A 55 24.06 33.25 -41.57
C ARG A 55 24.70 32.15 -40.73
N ALA A 56 23.91 31.51 -39.89
CA ALA A 56 24.34 30.35 -39.11
C ALA A 56 24.48 29.14 -40.04
N VAL A 57 25.67 28.99 -40.66
CA VAL A 57 26.03 27.86 -41.52
C VAL A 57 26.81 26.85 -40.69
N LEU A 58 26.44 25.57 -40.76
CA LEU A 58 27.17 24.51 -40.05
C LEU A 58 28.51 24.21 -40.68
N THR A 59 29.51 23.95 -39.86
CA THR A 59 30.76 23.30 -40.28
C THR A 59 30.53 21.84 -40.62
N VAL A 60 31.49 21.13 -41.20
CA VAL A 60 31.43 19.68 -41.44
C VAL A 60 31.18 18.96 -40.08
N PHE A 61 31.91 19.31 -39.04
CA PHE A 61 31.71 18.77 -37.71
C PHE A 61 30.30 19.09 -37.15
N GLY A 62 29.79 20.32 -37.39
CA GLY A 62 28.42 20.70 -37.02
C GLY A 62 27.36 19.87 -37.72
N GLN A 63 27.57 19.53 -39.01
CA GLN A 63 26.69 18.67 -39.76
C GLN A 63 26.64 17.23 -39.16
N ASP A 64 27.81 16.67 -38.83
CA ASP A 64 27.93 15.34 -38.21
C ASP A 64 27.28 15.31 -36.83
N MET A 65 27.36 16.38 -36.07
CA MET A 65 26.78 16.48 -34.72
C MET A 65 25.28 16.79 -34.69
N LEU A 66 24.70 17.30 -35.77
CA LEU A 66 23.29 17.69 -35.80
C LEU A 66 22.34 16.50 -35.52
N GLY A 67 22.58 15.36 -36.14
CA GLY A 67 21.78 14.14 -35.93
C GLY A 67 21.84 13.60 -34.48
N PRO A 68 23.05 13.39 -33.93
CA PRO A 68 23.24 13.03 -32.53
C PRO A 68 22.60 14.02 -31.54
N ALA A 69 22.76 15.33 -31.76
CA ALA A 69 22.18 16.36 -30.91
C ALA A 69 20.66 16.33 -30.90
N LYS A 70 20.00 16.17 -32.08
CA LYS A 70 18.57 16.00 -32.20
C LYS A 70 18.06 14.79 -31.41
N ARG A 71 18.74 13.66 -31.55
CA ARG A 71 18.38 12.45 -30.79
C ARG A 71 18.47 12.64 -29.28
N LEU A 72 19.54 13.32 -28.81
CA LEU A 72 19.70 13.62 -27.40
C LEU A 72 18.54 14.47 -26.85
N VAL A 73 18.17 15.53 -27.56
CA VAL A 73 17.04 16.41 -27.20
C VAL A 73 15.74 15.61 -27.17
N GLN A 74 15.49 14.79 -28.19
CA GLN A 74 14.30 13.95 -28.26
C GLN A 74 14.22 12.92 -27.14
N TYR A 75 15.35 12.28 -26.78
CA TYR A 75 15.38 11.38 -25.63
C TYR A 75 15.12 12.09 -24.30
N ALA A 76 15.65 13.31 -24.12
CA ALA A 76 15.37 14.10 -22.93
C ALA A 76 13.89 14.46 -22.82
N GLU A 77 13.25 14.89 -23.92
CA GLU A 77 11.81 15.17 -23.96
C GLU A 77 10.95 13.92 -23.70
N THR A 78 11.37 12.79 -24.28
CA THR A 78 10.71 11.50 -24.03
C THR A 78 10.81 11.09 -22.56
N LEU A 79 11.96 11.31 -21.94
CA LEU A 79 12.16 11.03 -20.51
C LEU A 79 11.29 11.91 -19.62
N GLU A 80 11.22 13.21 -19.93
CA GLU A 80 10.34 14.15 -19.20
C GLU A 80 8.87 13.77 -19.34
N PHE A 81 8.44 13.38 -20.54
CA PHE A 81 7.08 12.90 -20.81
C PHE A 81 6.77 11.63 -19.98
N HIS A 82 7.65 10.63 -20.03
CA HIS A 82 7.44 9.40 -19.25
C HIS A 82 7.50 9.63 -17.73
N ALA A 83 8.32 10.58 -17.29
CA ALA A 83 8.33 10.95 -15.87
C ALA A 83 7.03 11.62 -15.43
N ALA A 84 6.45 12.47 -16.29
CA ALA A 84 5.13 13.06 -16.04
C ALA A 84 4.01 11.99 -16.04
N GLU A 85 4.04 11.08 -17.01
CA GLU A 85 3.10 9.94 -17.09
C GLU A 85 3.20 9.01 -15.86
N ALA A 86 4.43 8.73 -15.41
CA ALA A 86 4.66 7.89 -14.24
C ALA A 86 4.08 8.51 -12.95
N LYS A 87 4.08 9.84 -12.85
CA LYS A 87 3.46 10.56 -11.71
C LYS A 87 1.93 10.47 -11.72
N LEU A 88 1.32 10.29 -12.90
CA LEU A 88 -0.14 10.15 -13.04
C LEU A 88 -0.64 8.72 -12.81
N ARG A 89 0.26 7.73 -12.73
CA ARG A 89 -0.13 6.33 -12.46
C ARG A 89 -0.64 6.19 -11.04
N PRO A 90 -1.82 5.56 -10.84
CA PRO A 90 -2.30 5.28 -9.49
C PRO A 90 -1.27 4.52 -8.66
N LEU A 91 -1.15 4.87 -7.38
CA LEU A 91 -0.35 4.13 -6.43
C LEU A 91 -1.04 2.81 -6.12
N THR A 92 -0.46 1.70 -6.54
CA THR A 92 -1.01 0.37 -6.25
C THR A 92 -0.75 0.02 -4.79
N LEU A 93 -1.83 -0.09 -4.00
CA LEU A 93 -1.81 -0.43 -2.58
C LEU A 93 -2.45 -1.80 -2.34
N ALA A 94 -1.68 -2.77 -1.83
CA ALA A 94 -2.20 -4.05 -1.40
C ALA A 94 -2.69 -3.98 0.05
N VAL A 95 -3.94 -4.41 0.29
CA VAL A 95 -4.60 -4.40 1.60
C VAL A 95 -5.09 -5.80 2.00
N PRO A 96 -5.35 -6.07 3.30
CA PRO A 96 -5.95 -7.32 3.74
C PRO A 96 -7.33 -7.61 3.10
N GLU A 97 -7.60 -8.87 2.79
CA GLU A 97 -8.94 -9.33 2.35
C GLU A 97 -10.01 -9.17 3.44
N THR A 98 -9.60 -8.94 4.67
CA THR A 98 -10.49 -8.69 5.80
C THR A 98 -11.03 -7.27 5.88
N CYS A 99 -10.55 -6.38 5.03
CA CYS A 99 -11.06 -5.01 4.94
C CYS A 99 -12.45 -5.00 4.28
N ASP A 100 -13.38 -4.30 4.89
CA ASP A 100 -14.73 -4.12 4.34
C ASP A 100 -14.70 -3.23 3.08
N VAL A 101 -15.44 -3.62 2.05
CA VAL A 101 -15.48 -2.93 0.76
C VAL A 101 -15.93 -1.47 0.90
N ARG A 102 -16.90 -1.20 1.79
CA ARG A 102 -17.39 0.16 2.02
C ARG A 102 -16.31 1.05 2.64
N ARG A 103 -15.54 0.51 3.59
CA ARG A 103 -14.43 1.23 4.22
C ARG A 103 -13.30 1.49 3.22
N LEU A 104 -13.02 0.53 2.33
CA LEU A 104 -12.07 0.73 1.22
C LEU A 104 -12.55 1.79 0.23
N ALA A 105 -13.85 1.87 -0.04
CA ALA A 105 -14.40 2.93 -0.89
C ALA A 105 -14.29 4.32 -0.24
N VAL A 106 -14.43 4.42 1.09
CA VAL A 106 -14.19 5.66 1.83
C VAL A 106 -12.70 6.04 1.77
N LEU A 107 -11.81 5.07 1.91
CA LEU A 107 -10.37 5.27 1.75
C LEU A 107 -10.00 5.80 0.35
N ASP A 108 -10.57 5.21 -0.72
CA ASP A 108 -10.35 5.68 -2.11
C ASP A 108 -10.87 7.11 -2.30
N ALA A 109 -12.05 7.43 -1.76
CA ALA A 109 -12.61 8.77 -1.83
C ALA A 109 -11.71 9.81 -1.13
N ALA A 110 -11.28 9.52 0.11
CA ALA A 110 -10.38 10.40 0.86
C ALA A 110 -9.02 10.58 0.16
N ALA A 111 -8.49 9.50 -0.44
CA ALA A 111 -7.26 9.58 -1.23
C ALA A 111 -7.41 10.53 -2.44
N ARG A 112 -8.53 10.46 -3.15
CA ARG A 112 -8.82 11.36 -4.29
C ARG A 112 -8.97 12.81 -3.86
N GLU A 113 -9.59 13.08 -2.70
CA GLU A 113 -9.68 14.43 -2.13
C GLU A 113 -8.29 15.00 -1.78
N ALA A 114 -7.36 14.12 -1.39
CA ALA A 114 -5.95 14.46 -1.13
C ALA A 114 -5.06 14.40 -2.39
N GLU A 115 -5.66 14.38 -3.60
CA GLU A 115 -4.97 14.28 -4.90
C GLU A 115 -4.10 13.01 -5.06
N LEU A 116 -4.38 11.97 -4.29
CA LEU A 116 -3.71 10.67 -4.36
C LEU A 116 -4.62 9.65 -5.09
N ALA A 117 -4.24 9.27 -6.31
CA ALA A 117 -4.92 8.17 -7.01
C ALA A 117 -4.43 6.82 -6.49
N LEU A 118 -5.34 5.99 -5.96
CA LEU A 118 -5.03 4.63 -5.50
C LEU A 118 -5.59 3.57 -6.47
N ASP A 119 -4.83 2.47 -6.65
CA ASP A 119 -5.30 1.19 -7.19
C ASP A 119 -5.24 0.18 -6.03
N ILE A 120 -6.37 -0.03 -5.35
CA ILE A 120 -6.46 -0.86 -4.15
C ILE A 120 -6.68 -2.32 -4.55
N ARG A 121 -5.81 -3.21 -4.06
CA ARG A 121 -5.86 -4.67 -4.30
C ARG A 121 -5.91 -5.43 -2.99
N SER A 122 -6.91 -6.28 -2.82
CA SER A 122 -7.07 -7.10 -1.61
C SER A 122 -6.44 -8.48 -1.80
N ALA A 123 -5.66 -8.93 -0.80
CA ALA A 123 -5.06 -10.27 -0.79
C ALA A 123 -4.70 -10.71 0.63
N GLY A 124 -4.51 -12.02 0.83
CA GLY A 124 -3.96 -12.58 2.06
C GLY A 124 -2.50 -12.16 2.30
N PRO A 125 -1.96 -12.36 3.52
CA PRO A 125 -0.66 -11.82 3.92
C PRO A 125 0.51 -12.35 3.08
N GLU A 126 0.48 -13.62 2.71
CA GLU A 126 1.52 -14.23 1.88
C GLU A 126 1.54 -13.65 0.47
N ALA A 127 0.37 -13.48 -0.15
CA ALA A 127 0.25 -12.90 -1.48
C ALA A 127 0.69 -11.42 -1.49
N ARG A 128 0.31 -10.63 -0.47
CA ARG A 128 0.76 -9.24 -0.34
C ARG A 128 2.30 -9.16 -0.21
N ALA A 129 2.89 -10.06 0.60
CA ALA A 129 4.35 -10.14 0.71
C ALA A 129 5.02 -10.55 -0.61
N ALA A 130 4.43 -11.47 -1.38
CA ALA A 130 4.91 -11.84 -2.70
C ALA A 130 4.83 -10.66 -3.68
N TRP A 131 3.68 -9.97 -3.77
CA TRP A 131 3.53 -8.80 -4.62
C TRP A 131 4.52 -7.68 -4.31
N MET A 132 4.87 -7.48 -3.04
CA MET A 132 5.94 -6.56 -2.66
C MET A 132 7.29 -7.04 -3.18
N ARG A 133 7.68 -8.30 -2.96
CA ARG A 133 8.97 -8.83 -3.46
C ARG A 133 9.09 -8.71 -4.98
N ASP A 134 8.01 -9.01 -5.70
CA ASP A 134 7.96 -9.03 -7.17
C ASP A 134 7.73 -7.63 -7.78
N LYS A 135 7.61 -6.59 -6.94
CA LYS A 135 7.30 -5.21 -7.36
C LYS A 135 5.99 -5.08 -8.16
N ALA A 136 5.05 -5.99 -7.94
CA ALA A 136 3.72 -5.98 -8.55
C ALA A 136 2.80 -4.89 -7.96
N VAL A 137 3.13 -4.41 -6.75
CA VAL A 137 2.48 -3.27 -6.08
C VAL A 137 3.53 -2.29 -5.57
N ARG A 138 3.18 -1.01 -5.48
CA ARG A 138 4.08 0.04 -4.96
C ARG A 138 4.16 0.04 -3.44
N ALA A 139 3.04 -0.25 -2.78
CA ALA A 139 2.94 -0.34 -1.34
C ALA A 139 2.03 -1.49 -0.91
N ALA A 140 2.22 -2.00 0.30
CA ALA A 140 1.37 -3.03 0.88
C ALA A 140 1.23 -2.86 2.39
N VAL A 141 0.04 -3.13 2.89
CA VAL A 141 -0.21 -3.36 4.31
C VAL A 141 0.34 -4.73 4.67
N GLN A 142 1.33 -4.78 5.53
CA GLN A 142 1.99 -6.00 5.98
C GLN A 142 1.58 -6.37 7.39
N ALA A 143 1.39 -7.67 7.64
CA ALA A 143 1.18 -8.21 8.96
C ALA A 143 2.54 -8.25 9.70
N VAL A 144 2.57 -7.65 10.89
CA VAL A 144 3.75 -7.57 11.76
C VAL A 144 3.33 -7.88 13.20
N PRO A 145 4.26 -8.22 14.11
CA PRO A 145 3.94 -8.28 15.52
C PRO A 145 3.34 -6.96 16.03
N PRO A 146 2.43 -7.00 17.02
CA PRO A 146 1.79 -5.78 17.55
C PRO A 146 2.77 -4.72 18.04
N ASP A 147 3.92 -5.12 18.56
CA ASP A 147 4.97 -4.20 19.06
C ASP A 147 5.67 -3.41 17.94
N ASP A 148 5.64 -3.93 16.70
CA ASP A 148 6.22 -3.31 15.50
C ASP A 148 5.15 -2.64 14.62
N ALA A 149 3.89 -2.63 15.09
CA ALA A 149 2.76 -2.22 14.28
C ALA A 149 2.46 -0.74 14.39
N LEU A 150 2.06 -0.12 13.28
CA LEU A 150 1.43 1.20 13.24
C LEU A 150 -0.05 1.11 13.67
N TRP A 151 -0.72 0.01 13.32
CA TRP A 151 -2.12 -0.22 13.64
C TRP A 151 -2.29 -1.58 14.29
N VAL A 152 -2.96 -1.59 15.42
CA VAL A 152 -3.22 -2.81 16.20
C VAL A 152 -4.72 -3.07 16.24
N VAL A 153 -5.12 -4.29 15.91
CA VAL A 153 -6.52 -4.73 15.84
C VAL A 153 -6.72 -5.88 16.80
N PRO A 154 -7.39 -5.68 17.95
CA PRO A 154 -7.62 -6.73 18.93
C PRO A 154 -8.40 -7.91 18.35
N LEU A 155 -8.00 -9.13 18.68
CA LEU A 155 -8.65 -10.37 18.23
C LEU A 155 -9.37 -11.07 19.37
N GLY A 156 -10.44 -11.75 19.00
CA GLY A 156 -11.24 -12.60 19.89
C GLY A 156 -11.92 -13.71 19.13
N LEU A 157 -12.78 -14.45 19.82
CA LEU A 157 -13.56 -15.52 19.23
C LEU A 157 -14.97 -15.05 18.89
N ALA A 158 -15.36 -15.27 17.64
CA ALA A 158 -16.68 -14.99 17.11
C ALA A 158 -17.44 -16.30 16.84
N SER A 159 -18.72 -16.37 17.19
CA SER A 159 -19.59 -17.53 16.96
C SER A 159 -20.99 -17.08 16.57
N ALA A 160 -21.80 -18.00 16.06
CA ALA A 160 -23.21 -17.71 15.80
C ALA A 160 -23.89 -17.17 17.06
N PRO A 161 -24.78 -16.18 16.95
CA PRO A 161 -25.60 -15.73 18.06
C PRO A 161 -26.42 -16.91 18.62
N GLN A 162 -26.35 -17.12 19.92
CA GLN A 162 -27.19 -18.15 20.53
C GLN A 162 -28.63 -17.66 20.56
N THR A 163 -29.51 -18.30 19.81
CA THR A 163 -30.98 -18.14 19.85
C THR A 163 -31.51 -18.84 21.09
N GLY A 164 -31.44 -18.19 22.24
CA GLY A 164 -32.10 -18.64 23.48
C GLY A 164 -32.79 -17.45 24.12
N PRO A 165 -33.92 -17.64 24.84
CA PRO A 165 -34.62 -16.56 25.52
C PRO A 165 -33.72 -16.02 26.66
N ARG A 166 -32.94 -15.02 26.39
CA ARG A 166 -32.26 -14.22 27.41
C ARG A 166 -32.80 -12.80 27.36
N GLU A 167 -33.62 -12.55 28.36
CA GLU A 167 -34.01 -11.28 28.92
C GLU A 167 -33.40 -10.05 28.25
N ALA A 168 -34.23 -9.34 27.50
CA ALA A 168 -34.05 -7.97 27.13
C ALA A 168 -34.05 -7.09 28.39
N THR A 169 -32.96 -7.05 29.12
CA THR A 169 -32.77 -6.02 30.13
C THR A 169 -32.30 -4.78 29.41
N GLN A 170 -33.21 -3.87 29.14
CA GLN A 170 -32.99 -2.51 28.74
C GLN A 170 -32.09 -1.81 29.80
N GLY A 171 -31.02 -1.20 29.37
CA GLY A 171 -30.21 -0.34 30.22
C GLY A 171 -28.82 -0.15 29.68
N SER A 172 -28.62 0.97 28.97
CA SER A 172 -27.45 1.85 28.90
C SER A 172 -26.10 1.23 29.30
N SER A 173 -25.12 1.43 28.40
CA SER A 173 -23.69 1.07 28.43
C SER A 173 -23.42 -0.33 27.89
N SER A 174 -22.55 -0.36 26.86
CA SER A 174 -22.04 -1.60 26.23
C SER A 174 -21.61 -2.61 27.29
N PRO A 175 -22.25 -3.77 27.41
CA PRO A 175 -21.78 -4.78 28.34
C PRO A 175 -20.39 -5.20 27.83
N ARG A 176 -19.33 -4.90 28.57
CA ARG A 176 -18.00 -5.51 28.37
C ARG A 176 -18.25 -7.02 28.37
N ARG A 177 -18.34 -7.61 27.17
CA ARG A 177 -18.67 -9.04 27.01
C ARG A 177 -17.64 -9.85 27.77
N ARG A 178 -18.07 -10.68 28.72
CA ARG A 178 -17.18 -11.52 29.53
C ARG A 178 -16.25 -12.32 28.61
N PRO A 179 -14.93 -12.29 28.86
CA PRO A 179 -13.98 -13.08 28.10
C PRO A 179 -14.37 -14.56 28.06
N ILE A 180 -14.15 -15.20 26.90
CA ILE A 180 -14.28 -16.64 26.78
C ILE A 180 -13.02 -17.32 27.30
N ARG A 181 -13.14 -18.36 28.11
CA ARG A 181 -12.03 -19.20 28.53
C ARG A 181 -11.91 -20.37 27.57
N LEU A 182 -10.72 -20.61 27.06
CA LEU A 182 -10.46 -21.70 26.14
C LEU A 182 -10.76 -23.07 26.76
N GLU A 183 -10.56 -23.21 28.08
CA GLU A 183 -10.92 -24.46 28.80
C GLU A 183 -12.39 -24.85 28.64
N THR A 184 -13.32 -23.88 28.41
CA THR A 184 -14.73 -24.16 28.19
C THR A 184 -15.03 -24.80 26.83
N LEU A 185 -14.04 -24.88 25.95
CA LEU A 185 -14.13 -25.53 24.64
C LEU A 185 -13.74 -27.02 24.71
N ARG A 186 -13.32 -27.52 25.87
CA ARG A 186 -13.04 -28.94 26.05
C ARG A 186 -14.32 -29.76 25.91
N PRO A 187 -14.25 -30.94 25.28
CA PRO A 187 -15.35 -31.86 25.29
C PRO A 187 -15.74 -32.23 26.74
N SER A 188 -17.01 -32.21 27.02
CA SER A 188 -17.57 -32.65 28.32
C SER A 188 -18.45 -33.87 28.13
N ARG A 189 -18.78 -34.55 29.24
CA ARG A 189 -19.73 -35.68 29.20
C ARG A 189 -21.11 -35.28 28.71
N THR A 190 -21.51 -34.02 28.95
CA THR A 190 -22.81 -33.46 28.52
C THR A 190 -22.75 -32.89 27.12
N GLU A 191 -21.54 -32.54 26.62
CA GLU A 191 -21.36 -31.95 25.30
C GLU A 191 -20.10 -32.57 24.65
N PRO A 192 -20.21 -33.79 24.08
CA PRO A 192 -19.07 -34.49 23.51
C PRO A 192 -18.57 -33.92 22.19
N ALA A 193 -19.31 -32.98 21.58
CA ALA A 193 -18.93 -32.37 20.32
C ALA A 193 -17.70 -31.50 20.49
N LEU A 194 -16.73 -31.71 19.62
CA LEU A 194 -15.49 -30.90 19.54
C LEU A 194 -15.82 -29.50 19.02
N ARG A 195 -15.77 -28.51 19.90
CA ARG A 195 -15.85 -27.09 19.49
C ARG A 195 -14.52 -26.67 18.90
N ARG A 196 -14.52 -26.31 17.62
CA ARG A 196 -13.33 -25.87 16.90
C ARG A 196 -13.19 -24.35 16.91
N VAL A 197 -11.94 -23.90 16.88
CA VAL A 197 -11.55 -22.52 16.65
C VAL A 197 -10.87 -22.45 15.27
N TRP A 198 -11.44 -21.72 14.36
CA TRP A 198 -10.90 -21.53 13.02
C TRP A 198 -10.09 -20.25 12.96
N ILE A 199 -8.82 -20.38 12.62
CA ILE A 199 -7.94 -19.26 12.25
C ILE A 199 -8.22 -18.99 10.78
N GLN A 200 -8.57 -17.76 10.43
CA GLN A 200 -8.73 -17.36 9.03
C GLN A 200 -7.35 -17.13 8.37
N PRO A 201 -7.25 -17.16 7.01
CA PRO A 201 -5.97 -17.00 6.32
C PRO A 201 -5.20 -15.74 6.69
N GLU A 202 -5.87 -14.62 6.97
CA GLU A 202 -5.22 -13.38 7.42
C GLU A 202 -4.49 -13.53 8.75
N ASP A 203 -4.97 -14.39 9.62
CA ASP A 203 -4.44 -14.65 10.96
C ASP A 203 -3.46 -15.85 11.00
N ASP A 204 -3.20 -16.48 9.85
CA ASP A 204 -2.21 -17.56 9.74
C ASP A 204 -0.77 -17.01 9.67
N VAL A 205 -0.45 -16.16 10.61
CA VAL A 205 0.89 -15.60 10.80
C VAL A 205 1.46 -16.02 12.16
N PRO A 206 2.77 -16.24 12.28
CA PRO A 206 3.36 -16.83 13.51
C PRO A 206 2.98 -16.09 14.79
N HIS A 207 2.99 -14.77 14.79
CA HIS A 207 2.70 -13.95 15.96
C HIS A 207 1.22 -14.00 16.41
N VAL A 208 0.31 -14.48 15.57
CA VAL A 208 -1.11 -14.73 15.91
C VAL A 208 -1.35 -16.20 16.14
N ARG A 209 -1.07 -17.05 15.14
CA ARG A 209 -1.33 -18.49 15.17
C ARG A 209 -0.65 -19.17 16.34
N ASP A 210 0.67 -18.96 16.52
CA ASP A 210 1.44 -19.68 17.53
C ASP A 210 1.06 -19.23 18.95
N VAL A 211 0.66 -17.98 19.14
CA VAL A 211 0.15 -17.48 20.42
C VAL A 211 -1.15 -18.18 20.78
N LEU A 212 -2.11 -18.25 19.86
CA LEU A 212 -3.38 -18.91 20.08
C LEU A 212 -3.21 -20.42 20.30
N GLN A 213 -2.35 -21.08 19.52
CA GLN A 213 -2.05 -22.50 19.69
C GLN A 213 -1.42 -22.80 21.06
N ARG A 214 -0.46 -21.99 21.52
CA ARG A 214 0.12 -22.12 22.87
C ARG A 214 -0.93 -21.91 23.97
N ALA A 215 -1.82 -20.93 23.82
CA ALA A 215 -2.91 -20.71 24.77
C ALA A 215 -3.88 -21.90 24.80
N GLY A 216 -4.24 -22.44 23.65
CA GLY A 216 -5.06 -23.64 23.52
C GLY A 216 -4.40 -24.87 24.16
N HIS A 217 -3.11 -25.07 23.95
CA HIS A 217 -2.37 -26.16 24.57
C HIS A 217 -2.35 -26.06 26.11
N ARG A 218 -2.12 -24.87 26.66
CA ARG A 218 -2.20 -24.61 28.10
C ARG A 218 -3.60 -24.86 28.65
N ALA A 219 -4.62 -24.57 27.85
CA ALA A 219 -6.01 -24.88 28.18
C ALA A 219 -6.38 -26.35 27.94
N ALA A 220 -5.42 -27.23 27.62
CA ALA A 220 -5.59 -28.66 27.31
C ALA A 220 -6.62 -28.92 26.18
N LEU A 221 -6.65 -28.08 25.16
CA LEU A 221 -7.35 -28.33 23.92
C LEU A 221 -6.56 -29.30 23.04
N LEU A 222 -7.27 -30.11 22.26
CA LEU A 222 -6.63 -30.95 21.26
C LEU A 222 -6.07 -30.09 20.11
N PRO A 223 -4.92 -30.43 19.52
CA PRO A 223 -4.34 -29.66 18.41
C PRO A 223 -5.33 -29.45 17.24
N ALA A 224 -6.20 -30.45 16.97
CA ALA A 224 -7.20 -30.38 15.92
C ALA A 224 -8.37 -29.40 16.22
N GLN A 225 -8.46 -28.88 17.45
CA GLN A 225 -9.49 -27.90 17.80
C GLN A 225 -9.13 -26.47 17.34
N ILE A 226 -7.84 -26.19 17.12
CA ILE A 226 -7.37 -24.90 16.61
C ILE A 226 -6.72 -25.16 15.27
N SER A 227 -7.38 -24.80 14.19
CA SER A 227 -6.97 -25.10 12.82
C SER A 227 -7.14 -23.89 11.90
N VAL A 228 -6.30 -23.81 10.87
CA VAL A 228 -6.42 -22.79 9.83
C VAL A 228 -7.52 -23.22 8.86
N ALA A 229 -8.42 -22.30 8.55
CA ALA A 229 -9.46 -22.51 7.54
C ALA A 229 -8.91 -22.20 6.14
N ALA A 230 -9.40 -22.90 5.14
CA ALA A 230 -9.04 -22.63 3.74
C ALA A 230 -9.51 -21.24 3.26
N SER A 231 -10.57 -20.70 3.86
CA SER A 231 -11.10 -19.36 3.60
C SER A 231 -11.94 -18.86 4.77
N LEU A 232 -12.16 -17.54 4.80
CA LEU A 232 -13.08 -16.92 5.76
C LEU A 232 -14.51 -17.51 5.62
N VAL A 233 -14.97 -17.73 4.39
CA VAL A 233 -16.30 -18.32 4.11
C VAL A 233 -16.44 -19.70 4.77
N THR A 234 -15.40 -20.53 4.67
CA THR A 234 -15.38 -21.87 5.30
C THR A 234 -15.46 -21.76 6.82
N ALA A 235 -14.70 -20.84 7.42
CA ALA A 235 -14.70 -20.61 8.87
C ALA A 235 -16.05 -20.13 9.38
N VAL A 236 -16.63 -19.12 8.72
CA VAL A 236 -17.97 -18.57 9.06
C VAL A 236 -19.06 -19.61 8.86
N GLY A 237 -19.04 -20.36 7.76
CA GLY A 237 -19.98 -21.44 7.51
C GLY A 237 -19.94 -22.54 8.59
N ALA A 238 -18.75 -22.87 9.12
CA ALA A 238 -18.60 -23.77 10.24
C ALA A 238 -19.18 -23.17 11.53
N ALA A 239 -18.92 -21.88 11.80
CA ALA A 239 -19.47 -21.19 12.97
C ALA A 239 -21.01 -21.20 12.99
N LEU A 240 -21.63 -20.93 11.85
CA LEU A 240 -23.08 -20.89 11.70
C LEU A 240 -23.76 -22.27 11.84
N ARG A 241 -23.09 -23.34 11.36
CA ARG A 241 -23.67 -24.69 11.33
C ARG A 241 -23.40 -25.53 12.57
N THR A 242 -22.19 -25.40 13.14
CA THR A 242 -21.69 -26.34 14.16
C THR A 242 -21.38 -25.66 15.51
N GLY A 243 -21.66 -24.37 15.64
CA GLY A 243 -21.29 -23.62 16.84
C GLY A 243 -19.75 -23.51 17.02
N ALA A 244 -18.98 -23.69 15.97
CA ALA A 244 -17.55 -23.43 15.97
C ALA A 244 -17.27 -21.94 16.19
N PHE A 245 -16.02 -21.63 16.51
CA PHE A 245 -15.55 -20.26 16.67
C PHE A 245 -14.66 -19.85 15.50
N VAL A 246 -14.68 -18.56 15.17
CA VAL A 246 -13.77 -17.94 14.21
C VAL A 246 -12.93 -16.91 14.96
N LEU A 247 -11.63 -16.93 14.79
CA LEU A 247 -10.76 -15.85 15.25
C LEU A 247 -11.03 -14.62 14.37
N ALA A 248 -11.44 -13.50 14.98
CA ALA A 248 -11.82 -12.30 14.26
C ALA A 248 -11.66 -11.06 15.14
N SER A 249 -11.63 -9.86 14.54
CA SER A 249 -11.82 -8.61 15.26
C SER A 249 -13.29 -8.40 15.63
N ALA A 250 -13.55 -7.49 16.56
CA ALA A 250 -14.92 -7.15 16.96
C ALA A 250 -15.74 -6.57 15.80
N ASP A 251 -15.10 -5.74 14.96
CA ASP A 251 -15.73 -5.13 13.80
C ASP A 251 -16.07 -6.16 12.73
N GLN A 252 -15.09 -6.99 12.37
CA GLN A 252 -15.30 -8.08 11.42
C GLN A 252 -16.41 -9.05 11.88
N ALA A 253 -16.45 -9.40 13.16
CA ALA A 253 -17.51 -10.24 13.69
C ALA A 253 -18.90 -9.57 13.59
N ARG A 254 -18.97 -8.25 13.80
CA ARG A 254 -20.22 -7.47 13.65
C ARG A 254 -20.70 -7.47 12.21
N GLU A 255 -19.80 -7.26 11.25
CA GLU A 255 -20.10 -7.31 9.81
C GLU A 255 -20.60 -8.68 9.36
N LEU A 256 -20.04 -9.75 9.95
CA LEU A 256 -20.44 -11.15 9.68
C LEU A 256 -21.68 -11.59 10.47
N GLY A 257 -22.29 -10.73 11.28
CA GLY A 257 -23.44 -11.09 12.12
C GLY A 257 -23.13 -12.10 13.22
N LEU A 258 -21.86 -12.18 13.66
CA LEU A 258 -21.38 -13.09 14.70
C LEU A 258 -21.27 -12.38 16.06
N ALA A 259 -21.44 -13.15 17.13
CA ALA A 259 -21.23 -12.69 18.49
C ALA A 259 -19.74 -12.82 18.87
N TRP A 260 -19.08 -11.71 19.11
CA TRP A 260 -17.65 -11.64 19.45
C TRP A 260 -17.40 -11.57 20.95
N ARG A 261 -16.33 -12.21 21.42
CA ARG A 261 -15.86 -12.16 22.81
C ARG A 261 -14.32 -12.20 22.86
N PRO A 262 -13.64 -11.43 23.75
CA PRO A 262 -12.20 -11.54 23.94
C PRO A 262 -11.84 -12.91 24.53
N ILE A 263 -10.58 -13.32 24.35
CA ILE A 263 -10.03 -14.60 24.87
C ILE A 263 -9.34 -14.31 26.20
N ALA A 264 -9.74 -15.02 27.27
CA ALA A 264 -9.16 -14.77 28.58
C ALA A 264 -7.66 -15.07 28.65
N GLU A 265 -7.25 -16.20 28.08
CA GLU A 265 -5.85 -16.71 28.09
C GLU A 265 -4.94 -16.02 27.05
N ALA A 266 -5.50 -15.17 26.20
CA ALA A 266 -4.79 -14.44 25.13
C ALA A 266 -5.38 -13.04 24.94
N ALA A 267 -5.51 -12.27 26.02
CA ALA A 267 -6.16 -10.96 26.01
C ALA A 267 -5.40 -9.92 25.15
N SER A 268 -4.09 -10.10 24.98
CA SER A 268 -3.25 -9.24 24.13
C SER A 268 -3.16 -9.71 22.66
N LEU A 269 -3.91 -10.77 22.30
CA LEU A 269 -3.88 -11.27 20.92
C LEU A 269 -4.47 -10.24 19.97
N ALA A 270 -3.67 -9.81 19.00
CA ALA A 270 -4.05 -8.78 18.05
C ALA A 270 -3.37 -9.01 16.70
N ARG A 271 -3.97 -8.47 15.65
CA ARG A 271 -3.28 -8.22 14.38
C ARG A 271 -2.45 -6.95 14.53
N GLY A 272 -1.23 -6.98 14.08
CA GLY A 272 -0.42 -5.79 13.88
C GLY A 272 -0.25 -5.53 12.39
N TYR A 273 -0.36 -4.28 11.98
CA TYR A 273 -0.20 -3.86 10.59
C TYR A 273 0.75 -2.68 10.47
N THR A 274 1.54 -2.70 9.40
CA THR A 274 2.36 -1.56 8.97
C THR A 274 2.23 -1.37 7.45
N VAL A 275 2.65 -0.21 6.94
CA VAL A 275 2.76 0.03 5.50
C VAL A 275 4.21 -0.10 5.08
N ALA A 276 4.48 -0.99 4.14
CA ALA A 276 5.75 -1.09 3.45
C ALA A 276 5.61 -0.58 2.01
N ALA A 277 6.63 0.09 1.49
CA ALA A 277 6.69 0.55 0.12
C ALA A 277 8.11 0.40 -0.45
N HIS A 278 8.22 0.31 -1.78
CA HIS A 278 9.53 0.28 -2.45
C HIS A 278 10.23 1.63 -2.45
N VAL A 279 9.45 2.71 -2.48
CA VAL A 279 9.92 4.08 -2.35
C VAL A 279 9.51 4.56 -0.96
N GLY A 280 10.46 4.96 -0.13
CA GLY A 280 10.19 5.36 1.26
C GLY A 280 9.15 6.47 1.39
N ASP A 281 9.12 7.38 0.44
CA ASP A 281 8.17 8.49 0.40
C ASP A 281 6.72 8.01 0.18
N ASP A 282 6.48 6.91 -0.54
CA ASP A 282 5.14 6.36 -0.76
C ASP A 282 4.50 5.88 0.56
N ALA A 283 5.26 5.23 1.43
CA ALA A 283 4.75 4.78 2.73
C ALA A 283 4.44 5.97 3.65
N ALA A 284 5.28 7.02 3.65
CA ALA A 284 5.03 8.24 4.38
C ALA A 284 3.80 8.98 3.85
N LEU A 285 3.66 9.06 2.52
CA LEU A 285 2.53 9.68 1.83
C LEU A 285 1.20 9.02 2.22
N ILE A 286 1.12 7.68 2.16
CA ILE A 286 -0.06 6.91 2.54
C ILE A 286 -0.41 7.19 4.02
N ARG A 287 0.57 7.15 4.92
CA ARG A 287 0.33 7.38 6.34
C ARG A 287 -0.19 8.79 6.62
N THR A 288 0.39 9.79 5.97
CA THR A 288 0.05 11.20 6.20
C THR A 288 -1.31 11.56 5.60
N LEU A 289 -1.59 11.12 4.37
CA LEU A 289 -2.79 11.55 3.66
C LEU A 289 -4.04 10.71 3.97
N VAL A 290 -3.86 9.40 4.19
CA VAL A 290 -5.01 8.47 4.34
C VAL A 290 -4.82 7.46 5.48
N GLY A 291 -3.91 7.71 6.40
CA GLY A 291 -3.58 6.78 7.48
C GLY A 291 -4.76 6.50 8.42
N VAL A 292 -5.61 7.50 8.67
CA VAL A 292 -6.80 7.40 9.52
C VAL A 292 -7.86 6.50 8.85
N GLU A 293 -8.15 6.74 7.57
CA GLU A 293 -9.11 5.95 6.79
C GLU A 293 -8.60 4.51 6.61
N LEU A 294 -7.30 4.34 6.44
CA LEU A 294 -6.68 3.02 6.36
C LEU A 294 -6.77 2.30 7.71
N ALA A 295 -6.53 2.97 8.84
CA ALA A 295 -6.73 2.41 10.17
C ALA A 295 -8.18 1.92 10.36
N ARG A 296 -9.15 2.74 10.00
CA ARG A 296 -10.59 2.38 10.02
C ARG A 296 -10.89 1.19 9.11
N ALA A 297 -10.30 1.15 7.92
CA ALA A 297 -10.49 0.03 6.99
C ALA A 297 -9.90 -1.29 7.53
N LEU A 298 -8.82 -1.22 8.29
CA LEU A 298 -8.20 -2.36 8.99
C LEU A 298 -8.98 -2.78 10.24
N GLY A 299 -9.87 -1.93 10.76
CA GLY A 299 -10.59 -2.15 12.03
C GLY A 299 -9.74 -1.82 13.27
N ALA A 300 -8.72 -0.96 13.12
CA ALA A 300 -7.98 -0.44 14.25
C ALA A 300 -8.77 0.68 14.94
N ASP A 301 -8.77 0.70 16.26
CA ASP A 301 -9.34 1.80 17.04
C ASP A 301 -8.52 3.07 16.84
N GLU A 302 -9.18 4.25 16.90
CA GLU A 302 -8.55 5.58 16.72
C GLU A 302 -7.54 5.94 17.84
N SER A 303 -7.20 5.01 18.72
CA SER A 303 -6.35 5.23 19.91
C SER A 303 -4.85 5.05 19.64
N GLY A 304 -4.39 5.27 18.41
CA GLY A 304 -2.97 5.39 18.06
C GLY A 304 -2.61 6.87 18.00
N ASP A 305 -2.04 7.39 19.07
CA ASP A 305 -1.42 8.71 19.17
C ASP A 305 -0.52 8.98 17.96
N VAL A 306 -0.93 9.92 17.11
CA VAL A 306 -0.09 10.44 16.01
C VAL A 306 0.75 11.57 16.58
N ASP A 307 1.60 11.26 17.58
CA ASP A 307 2.63 12.15 18.09
C ASP A 307 3.93 11.35 18.31
N ALA A 308 4.78 11.31 17.30
CA ALA A 308 6.24 11.19 17.43
C ALA A 308 6.92 11.57 16.09
#